data_190f4b7244da3791cc86857764069c40
#
_entry.id   190f4b7244da3791cc86857764069c40
#
_cell.length_a   1.000
_cell.length_b   1.000
_cell.length_c   1.000
_cell.angle_alpha   90.00
_cell.angle_beta   90.00
_cell.angle_gamma   90.00
#
_symmetry.space_group_name_H-M   'P 1'
#
loop_
_entity.id
_entity.type
_entity.pdbx_description
1 polymer ?
#
loop_
_entity_poly.entity_id
_entity_poly.type
_entity_poly.pdbx_seq_one_letter_code
_entity_poly.pdbx_strand_id
1 'polypeptide(L)'
;KLLASTVLISTLSITGCMTHPSLDQEQRPKHWGTVLSNAHNFYQISPDVFRSEQPSAELIPLLKQYQIGTVINLRTRNEDAKVLQQQSLNLVHIPIQTWAINREDLLQAMRAIHTAKQQNQKVLVHCYHGSDRTGATIAMYRIIFEKWSIEDATKEMKQGGYGFHVIWKNIDNLLSAEN
;
A
#
# COMPACT_ATOMS: atom_id res chain seq x y z
N LYS A 1 -10.64 -54.09 -35.08
CA LYS A 1 -10.70 -52.62 -34.98
C LYS A 1 -10.72 -52.25 -33.53
N LEU A 2 -9.55 -51.81 -32.98
CA LEU A 2 -9.45 -51.24 -31.65
C LEU A 2 -9.83 -49.75 -31.72
N LEU A 3 -10.82 -49.36 -30.96
CA LEU A 3 -11.18 -47.96 -30.71
C LEU A 3 -10.30 -47.46 -29.56
N ALA A 4 -9.39 -46.53 -29.86
CA ALA A 4 -8.59 -45.84 -28.84
C ALA A 4 -9.44 -44.67 -28.29
N SER A 5 -9.86 -44.80 -27.04
CA SER A 5 -10.53 -43.68 -26.30
C SER A 5 -9.48 -42.73 -25.80
N THR A 6 -9.44 -41.53 -26.40
CA THR A 6 -8.55 -40.45 -25.91
C THR A 6 -9.24 -39.77 -24.74
N VAL A 7 -8.69 -39.95 -23.52
CA VAL A 7 -9.11 -39.26 -22.33
C VAL A 7 -8.46 -37.87 -22.36
N LEU A 8 -9.27 -36.82 -22.52
CA LEU A 8 -8.85 -35.44 -22.43
C LEU A 8 -8.78 -35.06 -20.94
N ILE A 9 -7.57 -35.02 -20.37
CA ILE A 9 -7.34 -34.54 -19.01
C ILE A 9 -7.32 -33.01 -19.08
N SER A 10 -8.44 -32.40 -18.70
CA SER A 10 -8.51 -30.96 -18.47
C SER A 10 -7.78 -30.61 -17.18
N THR A 11 -6.58 -30.06 -17.27
CA THR A 11 -5.85 -29.49 -16.14
C THR A 11 -6.52 -28.17 -15.75
N LEU A 12 -7.33 -28.22 -14.71
CA LEU A 12 -7.90 -27.03 -14.09
C LEU A 12 -6.76 -26.29 -13.37
N SER A 13 -6.20 -25.27 -13.97
CA SER A 13 -5.22 -24.38 -13.33
C SER A 13 -5.95 -23.56 -12.25
N ILE A 14 -5.84 -24.00 -10.99
CA ILE A 14 -6.29 -23.23 -9.84
C ILE A 14 -5.24 -22.14 -9.60
N THR A 15 -5.33 -21.03 -10.33
CA THR A 15 -4.65 -19.78 -9.95
C THR A 15 -5.43 -19.19 -8.76
N GLY A 16 -5.11 -19.62 -7.56
CA GLY A 16 -5.64 -19.00 -6.35
C GLY A 16 -5.24 -17.52 -6.35
N CYS A 17 -6.21 -16.60 -6.43
CA CYS A 17 -5.94 -15.18 -6.25
C CYS A 17 -5.35 -14.98 -4.84
N MET A 18 -4.06 -14.68 -4.76
CA MET A 18 -3.38 -14.38 -3.49
C MET A 18 -3.76 -12.99 -2.94
N THR A 19 -4.41 -12.17 -3.74
CA THR A 19 -4.87 -10.83 -3.39
C THR A 19 -6.39 -10.76 -3.27
N HIS A 20 -6.89 -9.81 -2.48
CA HIS A 20 -8.32 -9.50 -2.48
C HIS A 20 -8.76 -9.00 -3.86
N PRO A 21 -9.97 -9.39 -4.33
CA PRO A 21 -10.56 -8.81 -5.52
C PRO A 21 -10.71 -7.29 -5.35
N SER A 22 -10.20 -6.53 -6.30
CA SER A 22 -10.41 -5.08 -6.35
C SER A 22 -11.71 -4.74 -7.06
N LEU A 23 -12.32 -3.62 -6.67
CA LEU A 23 -13.37 -3.01 -7.49
C LEU A 23 -12.76 -2.45 -8.78
N ASP A 24 -13.52 -2.49 -9.85
CA ASP A 24 -13.17 -1.77 -11.08
C ASP A 24 -13.06 -0.27 -10.80
N GLN A 25 -12.21 0.43 -11.53
CA GLN A 25 -11.88 1.82 -11.23
C GLN A 25 -13.13 2.72 -11.21
N GLU A 26 -14.10 2.48 -12.12
CA GLU A 26 -15.36 3.21 -12.21
C GLU A 26 -16.31 2.93 -11.03
N GLN A 27 -16.14 1.79 -10.35
CA GLN A 27 -16.95 1.37 -9.20
C GLN A 27 -16.39 1.86 -7.87
N ARG A 28 -15.13 2.35 -7.86
CA ARG A 28 -14.50 2.83 -6.62
C ARG A 28 -15.11 4.15 -6.19
N PRO A 29 -15.40 4.33 -4.89
CA PRO A 29 -15.84 5.61 -4.37
C PRO A 29 -14.85 6.73 -4.73
N LYS A 30 -15.35 7.91 -5.13
CA LYS A 30 -14.52 9.05 -5.57
C LYS A 30 -13.56 9.57 -4.50
N HIS A 31 -13.84 9.29 -3.23
CA HIS A 31 -12.99 9.69 -2.10
C HIS A 31 -11.86 8.70 -1.79
N TRP A 32 -11.83 7.55 -2.48
CA TRP A 32 -10.69 6.62 -2.40
C TRP A 32 -9.48 7.17 -3.14
N GLY A 33 -8.32 6.54 -2.90
CA GLY A 33 -7.08 6.96 -3.54
C GLY A 33 -7.18 6.99 -5.07
N THR A 34 -6.73 8.09 -5.64
CA THR A 34 -6.69 8.31 -7.09
C THR A 34 -5.44 7.70 -7.67
N VAL A 35 -5.58 6.84 -8.69
CA VAL A 35 -4.44 6.25 -9.40
C VAL A 35 -3.65 7.33 -10.16
N LEU A 36 -2.34 7.34 -9.97
CA LEU A 36 -1.40 8.22 -10.70
C LEU A 36 -0.49 7.41 -11.63
N SER A 37 -0.13 6.18 -11.23
CA SER A 37 0.61 5.23 -12.05
C SER A 37 0.33 3.80 -11.59
N ASN A 38 -0.30 3.01 -12.43
CA ASN A 38 -0.51 1.58 -12.17
C ASN A 38 0.80 0.80 -12.15
N ALA A 39 1.78 1.20 -13.00
CA ALA A 39 3.08 0.54 -13.10
C ALA A 39 3.88 0.56 -11.79
N HIS A 40 3.63 1.58 -10.93
CA HIS A 40 4.33 1.77 -9.66
C HIS A 40 3.43 1.62 -8.44
N ASN A 41 2.21 1.12 -8.62
CA ASN A 41 1.20 1.10 -7.55
C ASN A 41 1.12 2.47 -6.84
N PHE A 42 1.23 3.57 -7.63
CA PHE A 42 1.35 4.93 -7.13
C PHE A 42 0.00 5.64 -7.16
N TYR A 43 -0.44 6.05 -5.97
CA TYR A 43 -1.75 6.70 -5.77
C TYR A 43 -1.62 7.93 -4.88
N GLN A 44 -2.49 8.91 -5.14
CA GLN A 44 -2.76 10.02 -4.22
C GLN A 44 -3.91 9.64 -3.30
N ILE A 45 -3.66 9.63 -2.00
CA ILE A 45 -4.62 9.28 -0.95
C ILE A 45 -5.36 10.53 -0.46
N SER A 46 -4.62 11.61 -0.25
CA SER A 46 -5.12 12.94 0.10
C SER A 46 -4.23 13.97 -0.59
N PRO A 47 -4.51 15.29 -0.50
CA PRO A 47 -3.65 16.30 -1.09
C PRO A 47 -2.17 16.18 -0.71
N ASP A 48 -1.87 15.65 0.48
CA ASP A 48 -0.52 15.61 1.04
C ASP A 48 0.01 14.20 1.28
N VAL A 49 -0.80 13.15 1.08
CA VAL A 49 -0.39 11.77 1.35
C VAL A 49 -0.53 10.91 0.10
N PHE A 50 0.53 10.19 -0.21
CA PHE A 50 0.68 9.32 -1.36
C PHE A 50 1.13 7.93 -0.93
N ARG A 51 0.91 6.95 -1.77
CA ARG A 51 1.40 5.59 -1.57
C ARG A 51 1.98 5.01 -2.85
N SER A 52 2.95 4.10 -2.72
CA SER A 52 3.51 3.36 -3.86
C SER A 52 4.12 2.01 -3.45
N GLU A 53 4.57 1.26 -4.45
CA GLU A 53 5.60 0.22 -4.26
C GLU A 53 6.94 0.86 -3.87
N GLN A 54 7.98 0.01 -3.67
CA GLN A 54 9.36 0.47 -3.45
C GLN A 54 9.77 1.44 -4.56
N PRO A 55 10.17 2.68 -4.23
CA PRO A 55 10.66 3.62 -5.23
C PRO A 55 11.85 3.08 -6.03
N SER A 56 11.76 3.26 -7.33
CA SER A 56 12.83 3.01 -8.31
C SER A 56 13.21 4.32 -9.00
N ALA A 57 14.22 4.29 -9.85
CA ALA A 57 14.64 5.45 -10.62
C ALA A 57 13.50 6.00 -11.51
N GLU A 58 12.65 5.12 -12.02
CA GLU A 58 11.49 5.46 -12.86
C GLU A 58 10.40 6.22 -12.10
N LEU A 59 10.32 6.06 -10.77
CA LEU A 59 9.36 6.80 -9.95
C LEU A 59 9.82 8.22 -9.61
N ILE A 60 11.14 8.54 -9.69
CA ILE A 60 11.68 9.84 -9.32
C ILE A 60 11.01 11.02 -10.04
N PRO A 61 10.74 10.99 -11.36
CA PRO A 61 10.05 12.08 -12.04
C PRO A 61 8.66 12.36 -11.44
N LEU A 62 7.92 11.31 -11.05
CA LEU A 62 6.61 11.46 -10.43
C LEU A 62 6.73 12.03 -9.01
N LEU A 63 7.72 11.60 -8.21
CA LEU A 63 7.97 12.20 -6.90
C LEU A 63 8.21 13.71 -6.99
N LYS A 64 8.97 14.15 -7.98
CA LYS A 64 9.20 15.58 -8.26
C LYS A 64 7.95 16.30 -8.73
N GLN A 65 7.23 15.71 -9.67
CA GLN A 65 5.97 16.29 -10.21
C GLN A 65 4.95 16.55 -9.10
N TYR A 66 4.79 15.60 -8.18
CA TYR A 66 3.86 15.71 -7.07
C TYR A 66 4.45 16.41 -5.84
N GLN A 67 5.71 16.88 -5.93
CA GLN A 67 6.40 17.63 -4.86
C GLN A 67 6.47 16.85 -3.55
N ILE A 68 6.75 15.55 -3.63
CA ILE A 68 6.99 14.74 -2.44
C ILE A 68 8.23 15.29 -1.71
N GLY A 69 8.10 15.55 -0.41
CA GLY A 69 9.18 16.05 0.45
C GLY A 69 9.68 15.01 1.44
N THR A 70 8.81 14.09 1.86
CA THR A 70 9.15 13.00 2.78
C THR A 70 8.78 11.65 2.19
N VAL A 71 9.67 10.66 2.33
CA VAL A 71 9.42 9.27 1.97
C VAL A 71 9.52 8.41 3.24
N ILE A 72 8.46 7.66 3.55
CA ILE A 72 8.38 6.74 4.69
C ILE A 72 8.47 5.31 4.16
N ASN A 73 9.57 4.64 4.48
CA ASN A 73 9.85 3.27 4.12
C ASN A 73 9.45 2.31 5.25
N LEU A 74 8.48 1.44 4.98
CA LEU A 74 7.98 0.44 5.93
C LEU A 74 8.63 -0.95 5.77
N ARG A 75 9.65 -1.07 4.92
CA ARG A 75 10.37 -2.34 4.71
C ARG A 75 11.34 -2.59 5.84
N THR A 76 11.66 -3.87 6.10
CA THR A 76 12.75 -4.25 7.00
C THR A 76 14.13 -3.85 6.46
N ARG A 77 14.25 -3.71 5.12
CA ARG A 77 15.47 -3.24 4.43
C ARG A 77 15.32 -1.79 4.02
N ASN A 78 16.38 -1.01 4.23
CA ASN A 78 16.43 0.38 3.78
C ASN A 78 17.28 0.49 2.51
N GLU A 79 16.62 0.52 1.36
CA GLU A 79 17.27 0.68 0.06
C GLU A 79 17.02 2.07 -0.55
N ASP A 80 16.20 2.90 0.10
CA ASP A 80 15.80 4.21 -0.40
C ASP A 80 17.00 5.15 -0.60
N ALA A 81 17.95 5.14 0.33
CA ALA A 81 19.14 5.96 0.22
C ALA A 81 19.93 5.67 -1.06
N LYS A 82 19.93 4.43 -1.56
CA LYS A 82 20.64 4.08 -2.80
C LYS A 82 19.98 4.71 -4.03
N VAL A 83 18.65 4.80 -4.04
CA VAL A 83 17.86 5.27 -5.17
C VAL A 83 17.60 6.78 -5.09
N LEU A 84 17.33 7.27 -3.86
CA LEU A 84 16.80 8.61 -3.62
C LEU A 84 17.81 9.60 -3.03
N GLN A 85 19.05 9.17 -2.71
CA GLN A 85 20.06 10.02 -2.03
C GLN A 85 20.39 11.33 -2.74
N GLN A 86 20.24 11.38 -4.08
CA GLN A 86 20.50 12.59 -4.86
C GLN A 86 19.26 13.50 -4.94
N GLN A 87 18.16 13.10 -4.33
CA GLN A 87 16.94 13.88 -4.27
C GLN A 87 16.88 14.60 -2.91
N SER A 88 16.43 15.84 -2.90
CA SER A 88 16.25 16.62 -1.65
C SER A 88 15.00 16.10 -0.89
N LEU A 89 15.05 14.87 -0.42
CA LEU A 89 13.95 14.19 0.25
C LEU A 89 14.34 13.87 1.70
N ASN A 90 13.40 14.03 2.62
CA ASN A 90 13.51 13.50 3.97
C ASN A 90 13.15 11.99 3.93
N LEU A 91 14.12 11.13 4.24
CA LEU A 91 13.95 9.68 4.24
C LEU A 91 13.74 9.17 5.66
N VAL A 92 12.57 8.61 5.93
CA VAL A 92 12.19 8.03 7.22
C VAL A 92 12.07 6.52 7.06
N HIS A 93 12.77 5.76 7.90
CA HIS A 93 12.75 4.30 7.87
C HIS A 93 12.09 3.75 9.14
N ILE A 94 11.00 3.01 8.98
CA ILE A 94 10.26 2.33 10.04
C ILE A 94 10.20 0.85 9.65
N PRO A 95 11.15 0.02 10.15
CA PRO A 95 11.25 -1.37 9.72
C PRO A 95 10.14 -2.24 10.31
N ILE A 96 9.18 -2.63 9.49
CA ILE A 96 8.02 -3.44 9.87
C ILE A 96 8.10 -4.84 9.23
N GLN A 97 7.96 -5.88 10.05
CA GLN A 97 7.76 -7.25 9.59
C GLN A 97 6.26 -7.48 9.35
N THR A 98 5.85 -7.83 8.14
CA THR A 98 4.43 -7.91 7.77
C THR A 98 3.64 -8.88 8.67
N TRP A 99 4.25 -10.00 9.05
CA TRP A 99 3.64 -11.01 9.93
C TRP A 99 3.58 -10.63 11.42
N ALA A 100 4.31 -9.59 11.82
CA ALA A 100 4.41 -9.11 13.20
C ALA A 100 4.06 -7.63 13.37
N ILE A 101 3.45 -7.03 12.33
CA ILE A 101 2.99 -5.63 12.40
C ILE A 101 2.06 -5.44 13.59
N ASN A 102 2.27 -4.36 14.33
CA ASN A 102 1.56 -4.07 15.56
C ASN A 102 1.16 -2.59 15.66
N ARG A 103 0.49 -2.23 16.77
CA ARG A 103 0.01 -0.85 17.01
C ARG A 103 1.13 0.17 17.08
N GLU A 104 2.27 -0.18 17.69
CA GLU A 104 3.38 0.76 17.81
C GLU A 104 4.00 1.08 16.45
N ASP A 105 4.10 0.09 15.55
CA ASP A 105 4.54 0.30 14.18
C ASP A 105 3.64 1.32 13.45
N LEU A 106 2.31 1.15 13.57
CA LEU A 106 1.35 2.07 12.97
C LEU A 106 1.41 3.46 13.63
N LEU A 107 1.58 3.52 14.95
CA LEU A 107 1.71 4.78 15.67
C LEU A 107 2.97 5.55 15.25
N GLN A 108 4.10 4.87 15.08
CA GLN A 108 5.33 5.48 14.55
C GLN A 108 5.10 6.04 13.14
N ALA A 109 4.43 5.30 12.28
CA ALA A 109 4.09 5.78 10.94
C ALA A 109 3.15 7.00 10.99
N MET A 110 2.14 7.02 11.86
CA MET A 110 1.26 8.17 12.04
C MET A 110 2.02 9.40 12.54
N ARG A 111 2.94 9.23 13.49
CA ARG A 111 3.81 10.33 13.97
C ARG A 111 4.69 10.89 12.85
N ALA A 112 5.28 10.02 12.02
CA ALA A 112 6.10 10.45 10.89
C ALA A 112 5.29 11.23 9.85
N ILE A 113 4.10 10.76 9.48
CA ILE A 113 3.18 11.48 8.59
C ILE A 113 2.80 12.84 9.19
N HIS A 114 2.43 12.87 10.46
CA HIS A 114 2.05 14.10 11.15
C HIS A 114 3.19 15.13 11.16
N THR A 115 4.40 14.71 11.52
CA THR A 115 5.59 15.56 11.53
C THR A 115 5.89 16.16 10.15
N ALA A 116 5.85 15.35 9.09
CA ALA A 116 6.05 15.82 7.73
C ALA A 116 4.98 16.86 7.32
N LYS A 117 3.71 16.61 7.66
CA LYS A 117 2.61 17.55 7.40
C LYS A 117 2.78 18.88 8.16
N GLN A 118 3.25 18.84 9.41
CA GLN A 118 3.57 20.06 10.17
C GLN A 118 4.70 20.88 9.52
N GLN A 119 5.58 20.22 8.76
CA GLN A 119 6.64 20.86 7.97
C GLN A 119 6.19 21.26 6.56
N ASN A 120 4.89 21.20 6.26
CA ASN A 120 4.30 21.43 4.94
C ASN A 120 4.88 20.54 3.84
N GLN A 121 5.31 19.32 4.19
CA GLN A 121 5.83 18.35 3.24
C GLN A 121 4.76 17.33 2.86
N LYS A 122 4.70 17.04 1.56
CA LYS A 122 3.91 15.92 1.04
C LYS A 122 4.65 14.62 1.28
N VAL A 123 3.91 13.58 1.64
CA VAL A 123 4.44 12.31 2.13
C VAL A 123 4.15 11.17 1.18
N LEU A 124 5.17 10.40 0.83
CA LEU A 124 5.01 9.09 0.24
C LEU A 124 5.18 8.01 1.31
N VAL A 125 4.23 7.10 1.43
CA VAL A 125 4.32 5.88 2.24
C VAL A 125 4.47 4.68 1.33
N HIS A 126 5.49 3.85 1.56
CA HIS A 126 5.70 2.65 0.74
C HIS A 126 6.21 1.45 1.55
N CYS A 127 6.07 0.27 0.95
CA CYS A 127 6.76 -0.95 1.37
C CYS A 127 7.40 -1.62 0.14
N TYR A 128 7.37 -2.94 0.01
CA TYR A 128 7.91 -3.60 -1.20
C TYR A 128 6.93 -3.47 -2.38
N HIS A 129 5.71 -4.03 -2.23
CA HIS A 129 4.66 -3.94 -3.27
C HIS A 129 3.74 -2.71 -3.13
N GLY A 130 3.86 -1.96 -2.02
CA GLY A 130 2.90 -0.91 -1.70
C GLY A 130 1.52 -1.43 -1.25
N SER A 131 1.39 -2.72 -0.97
CA SER A 131 0.11 -3.39 -0.72
C SER A 131 -0.22 -3.50 0.78
N ASP A 132 0.49 -4.33 1.52
CA ASP A 132 0.08 -4.81 2.86
C ASP A 132 0.43 -3.84 4.00
N ARG A 133 1.74 -3.63 4.30
CA ARG A 133 2.20 -2.68 5.34
C ARG A 133 1.76 -1.26 5.01
N THR A 134 1.90 -0.87 3.74
CA THR A 134 1.39 0.41 3.23
C THR A 134 -0.12 0.47 3.36
N GLY A 135 -0.84 -0.61 3.03
CA GLY A 135 -2.29 -0.70 3.18
C GLY A 135 -2.74 -0.48 4.62
N ALA A 136 -2.15 -1.22 5.57
CA ALA A 136 -2.45 -1.07 7.01
C ALA A 136 -2.17 0.37 7.50
N THR A 137 -1.04 0.96 7.08
CA THR A 137 -0.66 2.32 7.45
C THR A 137 -1.62 3.36 6.88
N ILE A 138 -2.03 3.23 5.61
CA ILE A 138 -2.98 4.16 4.99
C ILE A 138 -4.39 3.98 5.59
N ALA A 139 -4.84 2.75 5.88
CA ALA A 139 -6.10 2.54 6.58
C ALA A 139 -6.11 3.24 7.95
N MET A 140 -5.02 3.11 8.72
CA MET A 140 -4.87 3.83 10.00
C MET A 140 -4.86 5.35 9.81
N TYR A 141 -4.21 5.85 8.75
CA TYR A 141 -4.24 7.28 8.40
C TYR A 141 -5.67 7.76 8.15
N ARG A 142 -6.47 7.03 7.36
CA ARG A 142 -7.88 7.33 7.11
C ARG A 142 -8.69 7.41 8.41
N ILE A 143 -8.49 6.43 9.31
CA ILE A 143 -9.20 6.37 10.59
C ILE A 143 -8.82 7.55 11.50
N ILE A 144 -7.52 7.79 11.69
CA ILE A 144 -7.05 8.77 12.69
C ILE A 144 -7.20 10.21 12.18
N PHE A 145 -6.77 10.50 10.96
CA PHE A 145 -6.70 11.88 10.47
C PHE A 145 -7.92 12.29 9.64
N GLU A 146 -8.54 11.37 8.92
CA GLU A 146 -9.70 11.67 8.08
C GLU A 146 -11.03 11.23 8.70
N LYS A 147 -10.97 10.57 9.89
CA LYS A 147 -12.15 10.15 10.66
C LYS A 147 -13.05 9.15 9.93
N TRP A 148 -12.46 8.34 9.08
CA TRP A 148 -13.20 7.26 8.44
C TRP A 148 -13.56 6.17 9.45
N SER A 149 -14.64 5.42 9.17
CA SER A 149 -14.93 4.20 9.88
C SER A 149 -13.83 3.14 9.62
N ILE A 150 -13.63 2.22 10.56
CA ILE A 150 -12.73 1.08 10.37
C ILE A 150 -13.16 0.27 9.15
N GLU A 151 -14.47 0.08 8.97
CA GLU A 151 -15.04 -0.65 7.83
C GLU A 151 -14.67 0.00 6.49
N ASP A 152 -14.88 1.31 6.32
CA ASP A 152 -14.57 2.01 5.08
C ASP A 152 -13.07 2.01 4.77
N ALA A 153 -12.23 2.25 5.78
CA ALA A 153 -10.79 2.25 5.64
C ALA A 153 -10.24 0.85 5.25
N THR A 154 -10.75 -0.21 5.87
CA THR A 154 -10.35 -1.58 5.54
C THR A 154 -10.92 -2.03 4.19
N LYS A 155 -12.08 -1.54 3.80
CA LYS A 155 -12.66 -1.79 2.47
C LYS A 155 -11.82 -1.13 1.37
N GLU A 156 -11.41 0.12 1.53
CA GLU A 156 -10.47 0.77 0.60
C GLU A 156 -9.16 -0.01 0.53
N MET A 157 -8.55 -0.38 1.67
CA MET A 157 -7.32 -1.16 1.73
C MET A 157 -7.40 -2.43 0.89
N LYS A 158 -8.50 -3.17 0.99
CA LYS A 158 -8.69 -4.47 0.33
C LYS A 158 -9.13 -4.36 -1.12
N GLN A 159 -10.02 -3.41 -1.44
CA GLN A 159 -10.71 -3.33 -2.73
C GLN A 159 -10.29 -2.13 -3.59
N GLY A 160 -9.41 -1.27 -3.09
CA GLY A 160 -8.95 -0.06 -3.79
C GLY A 160 -7.99 -0.31 -4.96
N GLY A 161 -7.67 -1.58 -5.26
CA GLY A 161 -6.77 -1.93 -6.37
C GLY A 161 -5.29 -1.89 -6.00
N TYR A 162 -4.97 -1.90 -4.72
CA TYR A 162 -3.60 -1.81 -4.20
C TYR A 162 -2.88 -3.16 -4.06
N GLY A 163 -3.57 -4.29 -4.32
CA GLY A 163 -3.00 -5.63 -4.28
C GLY A 163 -2.85 -6.22 -2.88
N PHE A 164 -3.74 -5.89 -1.92
CA PHE A 164 -3.69 -6.42 -0.56
C PHE A 164 -3.84 -7.96 -0.55
N HIS A 165 -2.91 -8.66 0.13
CA HIS A 165 -2.88 -10.12 0.14
C HIS A 165 -3.78 -10.71 1.23
N VAL A 166 -4.56 -11.74 0.87
CA VAL A 166 -5.54 -12.39 1.75
C VAL A 166 -4.92 -13.15 2.92
N ILE A 167 -3.62 -13.45 2.85
CA ILE A 167 -2.91 -14.21 3.89
C ILE A 167 -2.66 -13.42 5.18
N TRP A 168 -2.70 -12.09 5.14
CA TRP A 168 -2.35 -11.22 6.26
C TRP A 168 -3.52 -11.00 7.24
N LYS A 169 -4.01 -12.10 7.85
CA LYS A 169 -5.09 -12.04 8.86
C LYS A 169 -4.71 -11.25 10.11
N ASN A 170 -3.41 -11.18 10.44
CA ASN A 170 -2.91 -10.34 11.52
C ASN A 170 -3.18 -8.85 11.28
N ILE A 171 -3.14 -8.37 10.01
CA ILE A 171 -3.49 -6.99 9.66
C ILE A 171 -5.00 -6.77 9.81
N ASP A 172 -5.82 -7.74 9.37
CA ASP A 172 -7.28 -7.68 9.56
C ASP A 172 -7.64 -7.57 11.05
N ASN A 173 -7.02 -8.40 11.89
CA ASN A 173 -7.24 -8.37 13.34
C ASN A 173 -6.77 -7.06 13.98
N LEU A 174 -5.61 -6.53 13.53
CA LEU A 174 -5.05 -5.27 14.04
C LEU A 174 -5.97 -4.07 13.77
N LEU A 175 -6.68 -4.09 12.64
CA LEU A 175 -7.62 -3.04 12.21
C LEU A 175 -9.08 -3.37 12.57
N SER A 176 -9.33 -4.33 13.46
CA SER A 176 -10.69 -4.65 13.91
C SER A 176 -11.14 -3.73 15.05
N ALA A 177 -12.47 -3.61 15.24
CA ALA A 177 -13.06 -2.81 16.32
C ALA A 177 -12.81 -3.39 17.73
N GLU A 178 -12.36 -4.65 17.82
CA GLU A 178 -12.07 -5.34 19.08
C GLU A 178 -10.67 -5.01 19.63
N ASN A 179 -9.88 -4.26 18.88
CA ASN A 179 -8.53 -3.82 19.23
C ASN A 179 -8.52 -2.27 19.43
#